data_4c3e5199b1d4e25d8e3efc18cb22d380
#
_entry.id   4c3e5199b1d4e25d8e3efc18cb22d380
#
_cell.length_a   1.000
_cell.length_b   1.000
_cell.length_c   1.000
_cell.angle_alpha   90.00
_cell.angle_beta   90.00
_cell.angle_gamma   90.00
#
_symmetry.space_group_name_H-M   'P 1'
#
loop_
_entity.id
_entity.type
_entity.pdbx_description
1 polymer ?
#
loop_
_entity_poly.entity_id
_entity_poly.type
_entity_poly.pdbx_seq_one_letter_code
_entity_poly.pdbx_strand_id
1 'polypeptide(L)'
;MKSKNDNLRYDRVRTYFKLNKKSFILASITGVIYNSLMALVPIVQGKLIDAFNAQDDVKYIIKFALTFLTFVIFIQVNRYFKRYYVRDFSNKMVLQMRRVSFKNLITDDISTFITESKGDIMNKNLSDIKDSAEGVRKILTEVYDSIILMLGYLISLMIMDWKTTLVITIFLVLSMVFANLMKKIIYKSTSEYKKTFSKSKDVTLNSLKNELYYRGFGVCHKYDAIYQNTQNELEKKSIKSMVFKGSLEPTYQAIALIGLFFVIYFCGIKVTSGTWLVGTFSAYLSTYVLVANKASKVGKVFNAATNFKVSWKRCSPYLERKEMARHGDYKLKGNRLVVSNLTFGYDKSFMLHNISFDAKCGEAIGICGMIHSGKSTLGGALSGLYDYEGSIKLLGLELKENKNSLIDHYISYAPAEVEIFNDTIKYNIAFENKDVEHELKMADLYDDVKEFSLKENEVLSNLAENLSGGQKKRLQIARCLYGSPKLIVLDDPFNAIDIKMSVDILNNIQNNYQESILVIINNQKEILSQMDKIIFLFNDSYIVGTYDELLQNEDFLSIIGGKR
;
A
#
# COMPACT_ATOMS: atom_id res chain seq x y z
N MET A 1 26.34 -14.42 2.04
CA MET A 1 25.64 -15.21 3.07
C MET A 1 24.16 -15.31 2.73
N LYS A 2 23.65 -16.45 2.25
CA LYS A 2 22.21 -16.65 2.04
C LYS A 2 21.52 -16.57 3.41
N SER A 3 20.73 -15.53 3.62
CA SER A 3 19.93 -15.38 4.83
C SER A 3 18.96 -16.57 4.94
N LYS A 4 18.85 -17.14 6.14
CA LYS A 4 17.90 -18.22 6.49
C LYS A 4 16.42 -17.88 6.17
N ASN A 5 16.18 -16.66 5.71
CA ASN A 5 14.87 -16.10 5.35
C ASN A 5 14.56 -16.17 3.84
N ASP A 6 15.47 -16.67 3.02
CA ASP A 6 15.31 -16.63 1.56
C ASP A 6 14.20 -17.54 0.99
N ASN A 7 13.67 -18.47 1.77
CA ASN A 7 12.62 -19.40 1.32
C ASN A 7 11.24 -19.11 1.94
N LEU A 8 11.03 -17.93 2.57
CA LEU A 8 9.77 -17.63 3.23
C LEU A 8 8.76 -17.01 2.26
N ARG A 9 7.57 -17.58 2.20
CA ARG A 9 6.42 -17.04 1.44
C ARG A 9 5.69 -16.00 2.28
N TYR A 10 5.97 -14.73 2.03
CA TYR A 10 5.36 -13.60 2.73
C TYR A 10 3.91 -13.30 2.29
N ASP A 11 3.47 -13.86 1.18
CA ASP A 11 2.08 -13.88 0.72
C ASP A 11 1.16 -14.76 1.58
N ARG A 12 1.71 -15.45 2.59
CA ARG A 12 0.96 -16.33 3.52
C ARG A 12 0.99 -15.81 4.94
N VAL A 13 -0.17 -15.65 5.54
CA VAL A 13 -0.33 -15.20 6.93
C VAL A 13 0.44 -16.07 7.92
N ARG A 14 0.49 -17.39 7.67
CA ARG A 14 1.22 -18.35 8.53
C ARG A 14 2.70 -18.00 8.70
N THR A 15 3.31 -17.36 7.72
CA THR A 15 4.72 -16.93 7.78
C THR A 15 4.94 -15.93 8.92
N TYR A 16 4.03 -14.98 9.11
CA TYR A 16 4.14 -13.98 10.17
C TYR A 16 3.97 -14.58 11.57
N PHE A 17 3.12 -15.62 11.71
CA PHE A 17 3.04 -16.37 12.98
C PHE A 17 4.33 -17.12 13.29
N LYS A 18 4.98 -17.70 12.28
CA LYS A 18 6.29 -18.36 12.45
C LYS A 18 7.40 -17.38 12.81
N LEU A 19 7.46 -16.25 12.15
CA LEU A 19 8.47 -15.21 12.39
C LEU A 19 8.33 -14.56 13.79
N ASN A 20 7.09 -14.37 14.25
CA ASN A 20 6.79 -13.70 15.51
C ASN A 20 6.27 -14.66 16.58
N LYS A 21 6.70 -15.92 16.54
CA LYS A 21 6.17 -16.98 17.43
C LYS A 21 6.33 -16.66 18.91
N LYS A 22 7.39 -15.97 19.34
CA LYS A 22 7.57 -15.56 20.75
C LYS A 22 6.44 -14.66 21.23
N SER A 23 6.16 -13.58 20.49
CA SER A 23 5.09 -12.64 20.84
C SER A 23 3.72 -13.31 20.80
N PHE A 24 3.49 -14.21 19.83
CA PHE A 24 2.24 -14.96 19.72
C PHE A 24 2.04 -15.94 20.89
N ILE A 25 3.06 -16.73 21.26
CA ILE A 25 3.00 -17.69 22.38
C ILE A 25 2.79 -16.95 23.71
N LEU A 26 3.53 -15.86 23.96
CA LEU A 26 3.38 -15.07 25.18
C LEU A 26 2.00 -14.41 25.27
N ALA A 27 1.47 -13.91 24.13
CA ALA A 27 0.11 -13.40 24.07
C ALA A 27 -0.92 -14.49 24.39
N SER A 28 -0.71 -15.72 23.90
CA SER A 28 -1.60 -16.86 24.12
C SER A 28 -1.58 -17.32 25.57
N ILE A 29 -0.39 -17.49 26.17
CA ILE A 29 -0.24 -17.90 27.56
C ILE A 29 -0.90 -16.86 28.48
N THR A 30 -0.51 -15.59 28.36
CA THR A 30 -1.06 -14.51 29.22
C THR A 30 -2.56 -14.31 28.95
N GLY A 31 -3.03 -14.54 27.74
CA GLY A 31 -4.44 -14.49 27.35
C GLY A 31 -5.27 -15.60 28.00
N VAL A 32 -4.79 -16.83 27.99
CA VAL A 32 -5.45 -17.97 28.64
C VAL A 32 -5.48 -17.78 30.16
N ILE A 33 -4.33 -17.43 30.78
CA ILE A 33 -4.26 -17.17 32.23
C ILE A 33 -5.26 -16.07 32.61
N TYR A 34 -5.22 -14.93 31.94
CA TYR A 34 -6.15 -13.83 32.19
C TYR A 34 -7.62 -14.27 32.12
N ASN A 35 -8.02 -14.99 31.07
CA ASN A 35 -9.41 -15.36 30.86
C ASN A 35 -9.88 -16.45 31.82
N SER A 36 -9.03 -17.42 32.15
CA SER A 36 -9.34 -18.45 33.13
C SER A 36 -9.53 -17.87 34.54
N LEU A 37 -8.62 -16.98 34.95
CA LEU A 37 -8.75 -16.32 36.27
C LEU A 37 -9.94 -15.35 36.30
N MET A 38 -10.21 -14.64 35.22
CA MET A 38 -11.35 -13.71 35.11
C MET A 38 -12.70 -14.44 35.23
N ALA A 39 -12.78 -15.68 34.77
CA ALA A 39 -13.98 -16.51 34.89
C ALA A 39 -14.29 -16.89 36.37
N LEU A 40 -13.29 -16.87 37.22
CA LEU A 40 -13.45 -17.19 38.66
C LEU A 40 -13.86 -15.96 39.50
N VAL A 41 -13.70 -14.74 39.00
CA VAL A 41 -13.97 -13.50 39.76
C VAL A 41 -15.37 -13.47 40.36
N PRO A 42 -16.48 -13.77 39.66
CA PRO A 42 -17.80 -13.77 40.25
C PRO A 42 -17.98 -14.79 41.38
N ILE A 43 -17.34 -15.95 41.25
CA ILE A 43 -17.42 -17.02 42.26
C ILE A 43 -16.73 -16.55 43.56
N VAL A 44 -15.53 -15.95 43.44
CA VAL A 44 -14.81 -15.41 44.62
C VAL A 44 -15.57 -14.24 45.25
N GLN A 45 -16.17 -13.38 44.42
CA GLN A 45 -17.05 -12.29 44.85
C GLN A 45 -18.27 -12.83 45.63
N GLY A 46 -18.89 -13.89 45.14
CA GLY A 46 -20.01 -14.55 45.82
C GLY A 46 -19.65 -15.07 47.22
N LYS A 47 -18.49 -15.73 47.33
CA LYS A 47 -17.98 -16.18 48.62
C LYS A 47 -17.72 -15.04 49.61
N LEU A 48 -17.28 -13.87 49.12
CA LEU A 48 -17.12 -12.69 49.97
C LEU A 48 -18.48 -12.19 50.49
N ILE A 49 -19.52 -12.22 49.65
CA ILE A 49 -20.89 -11.85 50.04
C ILE A 49 -21.42 -12.84 51.10
N ASP A 50 -21.15 -14.13 50.91
CA ASP A 50 -21.58 -15.16 51.87
C ASP A 50 -20.89 -14.98 53.25
N ALA A 51 -19.60 -14.61 53.27
CA ALA A 51 -18.87 -14.31 54.50
C ALA A 51 -19.45 -13.06 55.24
N PHE A 52 -19.89 -12.05 54.51
CA PHE A 52 -20.60 -10.92 55.13
C PHE A 52 -21.95 -11.31 55.71
N ASN A 53 -22.71 -12.16 55.04
CA ASN A 53 -24.04 -12.60 55.49
C ASN A 53 -23.95 -13.56 56.69
N ALA A 54 -22.87 -14.34 56.79
CA ALA A 54 -22.62 -15.21 57.95
C ALA A 54 -22.19 -14.48 59.20
N GLN A 55 -21.99 -13.13 59.12
CA GLN A 55 -21.46 -12.31 60.25
C GLN A 55 -20.11 -12.84 60.77
N ASP A 56 -19.26 -13.32 59.90
CA ASP A 56 -17.91 -13.77 60.23
C ASP A 56 -17.08 -12.65 60.91
N ASP A 57 -16.00 -13.04 61.60
CA ASP A 57 -15.09 -12.09 62.25
C ASP A 57 -14.61 -11.04 61.25
N VAL A 58 -14.70 -9.78 61.63
CA VAL A 58 -14.32 -8.61 60.79
C VAL A 58 -12.88 -8.76 60.25
N LYS A 59 -11.96 -9.31 61.06
CA LYS A 59 -10.58 -9.58 60.60
C LYS A 59 -10.52 -10.59 59.47
N TYR A 60 -11.37 -11.62 59.50
CA TYR A 60 -11.47 -12.61 58.44
C TYR A 60 -11.98 -11.99 57.15
N ILE A 61 -13.04 -11.17 57.24
CA ILE A 61 -13.62 -10.45 56.10
C ILE A 61 -12.60 -9.50 55.45
N ILE A 62 -11.87 -8.70 56.26
CA ILE A 62 -10.82 -7.81 55.76
C ILE A 62 -9.70 -8.60 55.05
N LYS A 63 -9.22 -9.70 55.67
CA LYS A 63 -8.20 -10.55 55.03
C LYS A 63 -8.67 -11.12 53.71
N PHE A 64 -9.91 -11.59 53.65
CA PHE A 64 -10.49 -12.13 52.41
C PHE A 64 -10.62 -11.04 51.34
N ALA A 65 -11.09 -9.84 51.67
CA ALA A 65 -11.18 -8.70 50.79
C ALA A 65 -9.81 -8.27 50.23
N LEU A 66 -8.77 -8.23 51.06
CA LEU A 66 -7.40 -7.95 50.61
C LEU A 66 -6.86 -9.02 49.68
N THR A 67 -7.15 -10.30 49.95
CA THR A 67 -6.79 -11.41 49.06
C THR A 67 -7.51 -11.29 47.72
N PHE A 68 -8.80 -10.96 47.72
CA PHE A 68 -9.57 -10.70 46.49
C PHE A 68 -9.00 -9.52 45.69
N LEU A 69 -8.66 -8.42 46.38
CA LEU A 69 -8.03 -7.26 45.73
C LEU A 69 -6.71 -7.65 45.03
N THR A 70 -5.84 -8.39 45.75
CA THR A 70 -4.58 -8.88 45.18
C THR A 70 -4.81 -9.79 43.96
N PHE A 71 -5.82 -10.66 44.05
CA PHE A 71 -6.22 -11.53 42.93
C PHE A 71 -6.67 -10.73 41.71
N VAL A 72 -7.50 -9.69 41.88
CA VAL A 72 -7.94 -8.81 40.81
C VAL A 72 -6.77 -8.04 40.20
N ILE A 73 -5.86 -7.51 41.01
CA ILE A 73 -4.64 -6.83 40.55
C ILE A 73 -3.81 -7.77 39.67
N PHE A 74 -3.60 -9.01 40.12
CA PHE A 74 -2.86 -10.00 39.34
C PHE A 74 -3.51 -10.29 37.98
N ILE A 75 -4.84 -10.38 37.92
CA ILE A 75 -5.59 -10.52 36.68
C ILE A 75 -5.34 -9.32 35.74
N GLN A 76 -5.37 -8.09 36.24
CA GLN A 76 -5.16 -6.89 35.43
C GLN A 76 -3.73 -6.79 34.89
N VAL A 77 -2.73 -7.22 35.68
CA VAL A 77 -1.34 -7.31 35.22
C VAL A 77 -1.22 -8.30 34.05
N ASN A 78 -1.84 -9.48 34.15
CA ASN A 78 -1.87 -10.42 33.04
C ASN A 78 -2.59 -9.87 31.79
N ARG A 79 -3.67 -9.10 32.00
CA ARG A 79 -4.36 -8.38 30.91
C ARG A 79 -3.46 -7.38 30.19
N TYR A 80 -2.65 -6.64 30.95
CA TYR A 80 -1.67 -5.71 30.38
C TYR A 80 -0.67 -6.44 29.50
N PHE A 81 -0.03 -7.51 30.00
CA PHE A 81 0.93 -8.30 29.22
C PHE A 81 0.30 -8.93 27.98
N LYS A 82 -0.90 -9.48 28.08
CA LYS A 82 -1.64 -9.98 26.92
C LYS A 82 -1.79 -8.90 25.85
N ARG A 83 -2.27 -7.70 26.21
CA ARG A 83 -2.45 -6.58 25.28
C ARG A 83 -1.14 -6.12 24.67
N TYR A 84 -0.08 -6.10 25.47
CA TYR A 84 1.26 -5.75 25.02
C TYR A 84 1.75 -6.72 23.94
N TYR A 85 1.72 -8.02 24.20
CA TYR A 85 2.23 -9.02 23.24
C TYR A 85 1.38 -9.15 21.99
N VAL A 86 0.06 -8.99 22.08
CA VAL A 86 -0.83 -8.94 20.90
C VAL A 86 -0.51 -7.72 20.03
N ARG A 87 -0.23 -6.56 20.65
CA ARG A 87 0.16 -5.34 19.94
C ARG A 87 1.56 -5.48 19.33
N ASP A 88 2.51 -6.03 20.06
CA ASP A 88 3.88 -6.29 19.59
C ASP A 88 3.87 -7.21 18.36
N PHE A 89 3.08 -8.29 18.41
CA PHE A 89 2.88 -9.18 17.26
C PHE A 89 2.38 -8.42 16.04
N SER A 90 1.32 -7.62 16.21
CA SER A 90 0.74 -6.84 15.10
C SER A 90 1.72 -5.82 14.51
N ASN A 91 2.45 -5.09 15.35
CA ASN A 91 3.40 -4.08 14.90
C ASN A 91 4.59 -4.71 14.15
N LYS A 92 5.10 -5.85 14.62
CA LYS A 92 6.14 -6.62 13.92
C LYS A 92 5.63 -7.13 12.57
N MET A 93 4.39 -7.59 12.49
CA MET A 93 3.76 -7.99 11.25
C MET A 93 3.70 -6.83 10.25
N VAL A 94 3.24 -5.63 10.66
CA VAL A 94 3.22 -4.43 9.81
C VAL A 94 4.61 -4.10 9.29
N LEU A 95 5.62 -4.08 10.18
CA LEU A 95 7.00 -3.77 9.81
C LEU A 95 7.54 -4.74 8.75
N GLN A 96 7.33 -6.04 8.96
CA GLN A 96 7.77 -7.08 8.04
C GLN A 96 7.05 -6.97 6.69
N MET A 97 5.72 -6.79 6.69
CA MET A 97 4.93 -6.62 5.47
C MET A 97 5.39 -5.39 4.68
N ARG A 98 5.55 -4.24 5.34
CA ARG A 98 6.01 -3.01 4.67
C ARG A 98 7.40 -3.15 4.06
N ARG A 99 8.34 -3.77 4.78
CA ARG A 99 9.70 -4.00 4.25
C ARG A 99 9.70 -4.86 2.99
N VAL A 100 8.92 -5.95 3.01
CA VAL A 100 8.82 -6.85 1.85
C VAL A 100 8.10 -6.18 0.69
N SER A 101 6.97 -5.54 0.97
CA SER A 101 6.18 -4.85 -0.04
C SER A 101 6.95 -3.71 -0.70
N PHE A 102 7.66 -2.89 0.08
CA PHE A 102 8.48 -1.80 -0.44
C PHE A 102 9.65 -2.34 -1.31
N LYS A 103 10.32 -3.40 -0.83
CA LYS A 103 11.37 -4.03 -1.63
C LYS A 103 10.84 -4.57 -2.96
N ASN A 104 9.72 -5.28 -2.93
CA ASN A 104 9.09 -5.81 -4.14
C ASN A 104 8.64 -4.68 -5.08
N LEU A 105 8.08 -3.59 -4.52
CA LEU A 105 7.60 -2.46 -5.30
C LEU A 105 8.72 -1.76 -6.08
N ILE A 106 9.88 -1.53 -5.46
CA ILE A 106 11.04 -0.91 -6.13
C ILE A 106 11.59 -1.81 -7.25
N THR A 107 11.45 -3.13 -7.11
CA THR A 107 11.95 -4.11 -8.09
C THR A 107 10.86 -4.59 -9.04
N ASP A 108 9.66 -4.02 -8.97
CA ASP A 108 8.54 -4.39 -9.83
C ASP A 108 8.67 -3.78 -11.23
N ASP A 109 8.02 -4.39 -12.20
CA ASP A 109 7.95 -3.86 -13.54
C ASP A 109 7.11 -2.58 -13.59
N ILE A 110 7.52 -1.64 -14.44
CA ILE A 110 6.81 -0.36 -14.63
C ILE A 110 5.36 -0.57 -15.07
N SER A 111 5.04 -1.67 -15.72
CA SER A 111 3.67 -2.04 -16.10
C SER A 111 2.68 -1.98 -14.94
N THR A 112 3.11 -2.31 -13.71
CA THR A 112 2.30 -2.19 -12.50
C THR A 112 1.92 -0.74 -12.21
N PHE A 113 2.83 0.21 -12.44
CA PHE A 113 2.59 1.64 -12.21
C PHE A 113 1.78 2.31 -13.32
N ILE A 114 1.70 1.69 -14.48
CA ILE A 114 0.87 2.16 -15.60
C ILE A 114 -0.57 1.70 -15.43
N THR A 115 -0.77 0.45 -14.99
CA THR A 115 -2.11 -0.15 -14.86
C THR A 115 -2.84 0.28 -13.60
N GLU A 116 -2.12 0.65 -12.53
CA GLU A 116 -2.70 1.06 -11.26
C GLU A 116 -2.35 2.53 -10.94
N SER A 117 -3.28 3.27 -10.36
CA SER A 117 -2.99 4.63 -9.91
C SER A 117 -1.96 4.65 -8.76
N LYS A 118 -1.03 5.62 -8.76
CA LYS A 118 -0.04 5.83 -7.68
C LYS A 118 -0.72 5.88 -6.29
N GLY A 119 -1.92 6.49 -6.20
CA GLY A 119 -2.70 6.56 -4.97
C GLY A 119 -3.24 5.21 -4.49
N ASP A 120 -3.67 4.32 -5.40
CA ASP A 120 -4.15 2.98 -5.01
C ASP A 120 -2.99 2.08 -4.59
N ILE A 121 -1.86 2.13 -5.28
CA ILE A 121 -0.62 1.45 -4.89
C ILE A 121 -0.19 1.89 -3.48
N MET A 122 -0.19 3.19 -3.21
CA MET A 122 0.14 3.74 -1.89
C MET A 122 -0.84 3.25 -0.82
N ASN A 123 -2.15 3.24 -1.09
CA ASN A 123 -3.16 2.73 -0.18
C ASN A 123 -2.95 1.23 0.13
N LYS A 124 -2.68 0.41 -0.87
CA LYS A 124 -2.43 -1.03 -0.71
C LYS A 124 -1.19 -1.30 0.15
N ASN A 125 -0.13 -0.50 -0.02
CA ASN A 125 1.14 -0.69 0.69
C ASN A 125 1.19 -0.05 2.08
N LEU A 126 0.37 0.95 2.37
CA LEU A 126 0.35 1.62 3.67
C LEU A 126 -0.89 1.26 4.50
N SER A 127 -2.09 1.53 3.96
CA SER A 127 -3.35 1.36 4.69
C SER A 127 -3.78 -0.09 4.76
N ASP A 128 -3.83 -0.81 3.61
CA ASP A 128 -4.30 -2.20 3.59
C ASP A 128 -3.36 -3.14 4.35
N ILE A 129 -2.05 -2.90 4.33
CA ILE A 129 -1.09 -3.62 5.17
C ILE A 129 -1.40 -3.41 6.66
N LYS A 130 -1.61 -2.15 7.07
CA LYS A 130 -1.97 -1.82 8.45
C LYS A 130 -3.29 -2.44 8.85
N ASP A 131 -4.30 -2.35 8.00
CA ASP A 131 -5.63 -2.89 8.25
C ASP A 131 -5.62 -4.42 8.30
N SER A 132 -4.78 -5.09 7.50
CA SER A 132 -4.58 -6.54 7.56
C SER A 132 -3.98 -6.97 8.90
N ALA A 133 -2.90 -6.33 9.36
CA ALA A 133 -2.29 -6.66 10.64
C ALA A 133 -3.20 -6.31 11.82
N GLU A 134 -3.92 -5.17 11.74
CA GLU A 134 -4.92 -4.78 12.74
C GLU A 134 -6.11 -5.75 12.74
N GLY A 135 -6.50 -6.29 11.59
CA GLY A 135 -7.49 -7.35 11.47
C GLY A 135 -7.08 -8.61 12.23
N VAL A 136 -5.84 -9.09 12.04
CA VAL A 136 -5.29 -10.22 12.80
C VAL A 136 -5.25 -9.91 14.30
N ARG A 137 -4.81 -8.71 14.68
CA ARG A 137 -4.80 -8.26 16.08
C ARG A 137 -6.20 -8.30 16.71
N LYS A 138 -7.21 -7.79 15.99
CA LYS A 138 -8.61 -7.81 16.44
C LYS A 138 -9.14 -9.23 16.57
N ILE A 139 -8.86 -10.10 15.60
CA ILE A 139 -9.25 -11.52 15.67
C ILE A 139 -8.66 -12.15 16.93
N LEU A 140 -7.35 -12.03 17.15
CA LEU A 140 -6.68 -12.57 18.34
C LEU A 140 -7.29 -12.02 19.63
N THR A 141 -7.47 -10.70 19.71
CA THR A 141 -8.05 -10.06 20.91
C THR A 141 -9.47 -10.56 21.17
N GLU A 142 -10.33 -10.61 20.16
CA GLU A 142 -11.72 -11.00 20.34
C GLU A 142 -11.88 -12.53 20.57
N VAL A 143 -10.99 -13.34 20.01
CA VAL A 143 -10.98 -14.79 20.32
C VAL A 143 -10.70 -14.99 21.82
N TYR A 144 -9.72 -14.29 22.39
CA TYR A 144 -9.44 -14.37 23.82
C TYR A 144 -10.55 -13.74 24.65
N ASP A 145 -10.95 -12.50 24.38
CA ASP A 145 -11.79 -11.69 25.25
C ASP A 145 -13.29 -11.99 25.12
N SER A 146 -13.71 -12.59 23.99
CA SER A 146 -15.12 -12.95 23.77
C SER A 146 -15.34 -14.45 23.78
N ILE A 147 -14.63 -15.24 22.97
CA ILE A 147 -14.90 -16.68 22.85
C ILE A 147 -14.36 -17.44 24.07
N ILE A 148 -13.06 -17.33 24.37
CA ILE A 148 -12.45 -18.14 25.46
C ILE A 148 -13.05 -17.73 26.81
N LEU A 149 -13.22 -16.44 27.04
CA LEU A 149 -13.80 -15.95 28.29
C LEU A 149 -15.29 -16.34 28.44
N MET A 150 -16.06 -16.27 27.35
CA MET A 150 -17.47 -16.72 27.35
C MET A 150 -17.57 -18.21 27.70
N LEU A 151 -16.70 -19.05 27.11
CA LEU A 151 -16.64 -20.49 27.43
C LEU A 151 -16.26 -20.70 28.91
N GLY A 152 -15.29 -19.94 29.43
CA GLY A 152 -14.91 -19.99 30.85
C GLY A 152 -16.09 -19.67 31.77
N TYR A 153 -16.85 -18.62 31.48
CA TYR A 153 -18.05 -18.28 32.25
C TYR A 153 -19.16 -19.34 32.12
N LEU A 154 -19.39 -19.90 30.92
CA LEU A 154 -20.37 -20.99 30.74
C LEU A 154 -20.00 -22.25 31.53
N ILE A 155 -18.70 -22.60 31.56
CA ILE A 155 -18.21 -23.70 32.36
C ILE A 155 -18.45 -23.42 33.85
N SER A 156 -18.16 -22.19 34.31
CA SER A 156 -18.43 -21.77 35.70
C SER A 156 -19.92 -21.90 36.07
N LEU A 157 -20.82 -21.47 35.21
CA LEU A 157 -22.27 -21.62 35.41
C LEU A 157 -22.70 -23.09 35.44
N MET A 158 -22.15 -23.93 34.54
CA MET A 158 -22.45 -25.37 34.50
C MET A 158 -22.00 -26.10 35.75
N ILE A 159 -20.85 -25.73 36.33
CA ILE A 159 -20.38 -26.31 37.57
C ILE A 159 -21.28 -25.91 38.75
N MET A 160 -21.81 -24.68 38.75
CA MET A 160 -22.72 -24.19 39.82
C MET A 160 -24.12 -24.83 39.71
N ASP A 161 -24.71 -24.84 38.51
CA ASP A 161 -26.01 -25.47 38.25
C ASP A 161 -26.21 -25.76 36.76
N TRP A 162 -26.03 -27.00 36.36
CA TRP A 162 -26.14 -27.40 34.96
C TRP A 162 -27.57 -27.31 34.43
N LYS A 163 -28.61 -27.55 35.27
CA LYS A 163 -30.02 -27.54 34.81
C LYS A 163 -30.46 -26.13 34.42
N THR A 164 -30.26 -25.17 35.28
CA THR A 164 -30.58 -23.77 34.99
C THR A 164 -29.71 -23.26 33.85
N THR A 165 -28.44 -23.66 33.76
CA THR A 165 -27.53 -23.24 32.69
C THR A 165 -27.99 -23.70 31.32
N LEU A 166 -28.53 -24.92 31.18
CA LEU A 166 -29.09 -25.40 29.91
C LEU A 166 -30.27 -24.53 29.45
N VAL A 167 -31.17 -24.18 30.36
CA VAL A 167 -32.35 -23.33 30.01
C VAL A 167 -31.89 -21.95 29.56
N ILE A 168 -30.99 -21.29 30.27
CA ILE A 168 -30.54 -19.94 29.93
C ILE A 168 -29.66 -19.90 28.68
N THR A 169 -28.97 -20.99 28.35
CA THR A 169 -28.19 -21.09 27.11
C THR A 169 -29.06 -20.95 25.86
N ILE A 170 -30.34 -21.35 25.91
CA ILE A 170 -31.28 -21.15 24.81
C ILE A 170 -31.38 -19.69 24.42
N PHE A 171 -31.47 -18.77 25.40
CA PHE A 171 -31.55 -17.32 25.15
C PHE A 171 -30.26 -16.76 24.56
N LEU A 172 -29.10 -17.30 24.94
CA LEU A 172 -27.81 -16.93 24.34
C LEU A 172 -27.74 -17.37 22.86
N VAL A 173 -28.20 -18.59 22.55
CA VAL A 173 -28.28 -19.07 21.17
C VAL A 173 -29.28 -18.24 20.36
N LEU A 174 -30.44 -17.93 20.93
CA LEU A 174 -31.44 -17.07 20.27
C LEU A 174 -30.89 -15.69 19.94
N SER A 175 -30.12 -15.08 20.85
CA SER A 175 -29.43 -13.80 20.58
C SER A 175 -28.44 -13.91 19.43
N MET A 176 -27.69 -15.02 19.33
CA MET A 176 -26.74 -15.26 18.21
C MET A 176 -27.46 -15.47 16.86
N VAL A 177 -28.60 -16.18 16.85
CA VAL A 177 -29.43 -16.36 15.65
C VAL A 177 -29.95 -15.00 15.17
N PHE A 178 -30.48 -14.19 16.08
CA PHE A 178 -30.95 -12.84 15.76
C PHE A 178 -29.83 -11.98 15.17
N ALA A 179 -28.60 -12.08 15.75
CA ALA A 179 -27.41 -11.43 15.21
C ALA A 179 -27.16 -11.76 13.74
N ASN A 180 -27.26 -13.03 13.43
CA ASN A 180 -26.99 -13.50 12.07
C ASN A 180 -28.05 -13.00 11.08
N LEU A 181 -29.31 -12.92 11.48
CA LEU A 181 -30.39 -12.34 10.67
C LEU A 181 -30.16 -10.85 10.38
N MET A 182 -29.78 -10.09 11.39
CA MET A 182 -29.50 -8.66 11.25
C MET A 182 -28.25 -8.34 10.43
N LYS A 183 -27.29 -9.28 10.33
CA LYS A 183 -26.04 -9.11 9.60
C LYS A 183 -26.23 -8.66 8.15
N LYS A 184 -27.21 -9.23 7.45
CA LYS A 184 -27.49 -8.92 6.03
C LYS A 184 -27.97 -7.46 5.87
N ILE A 185 -28.83 -7.01 6.77
CA ILE A 185 -29.39 -5.63 6.76
C ILE A 185 -28.29 -4.61 7.04
N ILE A 186 -27.46 -4.90 8.06
CA ILE A 186 -26.33 -4.04 8.45
C ILE A 186 -25.29 -3.97 7.35
N TYR A 187 -24.97 -5.11 6.71
CA TYR A 187 -24.04 -5.15 5.60
C TYR A 187 -24.51 -4.27 4.44
N LYS A 188 -25.77 -4.39 4.02
CA LYS A 188 -26.37 -3.56 2.95
C LYS A 188 -26.28 -2.08 3.28
N SER A 189 -26.75 -1.68 4.46
CA SER A 189 -26.73 -0.29 4.90
C SER A 189 -25.31 0.30 5.00
N THR A 190 -24.35 -0.51 5.50
CA THR A 190 -22.95 -0.10 5.60
C THR A 190 -22.29 0.01 4.23
N SER A 191 -22.63 -0.87 3.30
CA SER A 191 -22.12 -0.83 1.93
C SER A 191 -22.60 0.43 1.19
N GLU A 192 -23.91 0.78 1.34
CA GLU A 192 -24.46 2.02 0.79
C GLU A 192 -23.75 3.26 1.36
N TYR A 193 -23.58 3.32 2.68
CA TYR A 193 -22.82 4.40 3.34
C TYR A 193 -21.39 4.53 2.79
N LYS A 194 -20.64 3.41 2.70
CA LYS A 194 -19.26 3.42 2.19
C LYS A 194 -19.19 3.92 0.75
N LYS A 195 -20.14 3.52 -0.10
CA LYS A 195 -20.21 3.99 -1.49
C LYS A 195 -20.44 5.50 -1.58
N THR A 196 -21.39 6.03 -0.80
CA THR A 196 -21.66 7.47 -0.75
C THR A 196 -20.48 8.25 -0.14
N PHE A 197 -19.80 7.69 0.87
CA PHE A 197 -18.60 8.28 1.45
C PHE A 197 -17.44 8.38 0.46
N SER A 198 -17.24 7.35 -0.38
CA SER A 198 -16.25 7.41 -1.47
C SER A 198 -16.58 8.53 -2.46
N LYS A 199 -17.85 8.61 -2.89
CA LYS A 199 -18.33 9.69 -3.76
C LYS A 199 -18.09 11.08 -3.17
N SER A 200 -18.34 11.25 -1.86
CA SER A 200 -18.06 12.51 -1.14
C SER A 200 -16.58 12.88 -1.16
N LYS A 201 -15.68 11.89 -0.95
CA LYS A 201 -14.23 12.10 -1.07
C LYS A 201 -13.83 12.54 -2.47
N ASP A 202 -14.39 11.91 -3.51
CA ASP A 202 -14.08 12.24 -4.90
C ASP A 202 -14.53 13.67 -5.23
N VAL A 203 -15.74 14.08 -4.79
CA VAL A 203 -16.23 15.46 -4.96
C VAL A 203 -15.31 16.45 -4.22
N THR A 204 -14.92 16.15 -2.98
CA THR A 204 -14.02 17.01 -2.19
C THR A 204 -12.66 17.15 -2.88
N LEU A 205 -12.06 16.03 -3.33
CA LEU A 205 -10.76 16.04 -3.98
C LEU A 205 -10.80 16.83 -5.30
N ASN A 206 -11.85 16.63 -6.10
CA ASN A 206 -12.03 17.38 -7.34
C ASN A 206 -12.22 18.88 -7.08
N SER A 207 -12.95 19.25 -6.03
CA SER A 207 -13.13 20.65 -5.65
C SER A 207 -11.80 21.32 -5.26
N LEU A 208 -10.97 20.62 -4.48
CA LEU A 208 -9.66 21.13 -4.09
C LEU A 208 -8.69 21.24 -5.27
N LYS A 209 -8.66 20.24 -6.16
CA LYS A 209 -7.77 20.26 -7.34
C LYS A 209 -8.11 21.35 -8.34
N ASN A 210 -9.39 21.70 -8.44
CA ASN A 210 -9.89 22.65 -9.44
C ASN A 210 -10.30 24.01 -8.82
N GLU A 211 -9.88 24.31 -7.60
CA GLU A 211 -10.26 25.53 -6.88
C GLU A 211 -9.96 26.80 -7.69
N LEU A 212 -8.77 26.87 -8.29
CA LEU A 212 -8.35 28.01 -9.11
C LEU A 212 -9.30 28.25 -10.28
N TYR A 213 -9.71 27.17 -10.95
CA TYR A 213 -10.66 27.27 -12.08
C TYR A 213 -12.04 27.70 -11.61
N TYR A 214 -12.54 27.16 -10.49
CA TYR A 214 -13.85 27.54 -9.96
C TYR A 214 -13.92 29.00 -9.59
N ARG A 215 -12.84 29.56 -9.02
CA ARG A 215 -12.72 30.99 -8.72
C ARG A 215 -12.58 31.81 -10.00
N GLY A 216 -11.71 31.41 -10.90
CA GLY A 216 -11.46 32.13 -12.16
C GLY A 216 -12.68 32.23 -13.07
N PHE A 217 -13.52 31.19 -13.10
CA PHE A 217 -14.75 31.16 -13.90
C PHE A 217 -16.01 31.59 -13.11
N GLY A 218 -15.91 31.95 -11.81
CA GLY A 218 -17.04 32.40 -11.00
C GLY A 218 -18.11 31.34 -10.73
N VAL A 219 -17.76 30.04 -10.80
CA VAL A 219 -18.73 28.92 -10.68
C VAL A 219 -18.74 28.24 -9.31
N CYS A 220 -18.11 28.84 -8.29
CA CYS A 220 -18.02 28.29 -6.94
C CYS A 220 -19.39 27.87 -6.37
N HIS A 221 -20.43 28.67 -6.58
CA HIS A 221 -21.78 28.38 -6.09
C HIS A 221 -22.39 27.08 -6.64
N LYS A 222 -22.08 26.70 -7.91
CA LYS A 222 -22.56 25.43 -8.49
C LYS A 222 -21.92 24.23 -7.80
N TYR A 223 -20.62 24.31 -7.53
CA TYR A 223 -19.88 23.23 -6.88
C TYR A 223 -20.20 23.13 -5.39
N ASP A 224 -20.48 24.25 -4.71
CA ASP A 224 -21.01 24.23 -3.36
C ASP A 224 -22.36 23.51 -3.29
N ALA A 225 -23.29 23.78 -4.21
CA ALA A 225 -24.56 23.08 -4.29
C ALA A 225 -24.38 21.55 -4.50
N ILE A 226 -23.45 21.11 -5.37
CA ILE A 226 -23.12 19.71 -5.59
C ILE A 226 -22.55 19.09 -4.31
N TYR A 227 -21.64 19.79 -3.64
CA TYR A 227 -21.05 19.36 -2.39
C TYR A 227 -22.11 19.20 -1.29
N GLN A 228 -22.94 20.21 -1.07
CA GLN A 228 -24.03 20.19 -0.08
C GLN A 228 -25.01 19.01 -0.32
N ASN A 229 -25.43 18.80 -1.57
CA ASN A 229 -26.28 17.68 -1.92
C ASN A 229 -25.63 16.32 -1.61
N THR A 230 -24.34 16.20 -1.90
CA THR A 230 -23.58 14.97 -1.62
C THR A 230 -23.42 14.74 -0.11
N GLN A 231 -23.20 15.81 0.68
CA GLN A 231 -23.13 15.73 2.14
C GLN A 231 -24.47 15.36 2.75
N ASN A 232 -25.57 15.94 2.28
CA ASN A 232 -26.92 15.60 2.74
C ASN A 232 -27.28 14.12 2.47
N GLU A 233 -26.87 13.59 1.30
CA GLU A 233 -27.02 12.16 0.98
C GLU A 233 -26.18 11.30 1.92
N LEU A 234 -24.93 11.70 2.15
CA LEU A 234 -24.00 11.01 3.05
C LEU A 234 -24.54 10.98 4.49
N GLU A 235 -25.05 12.09 4.99
CA GLU A 235 -25.63 12.18 6.32
C GLU A 235 -26.77 11.18 6.50
N LYS A 236 -27.75 11.17 5.58
CA LYS A 236 -28.88 10.23 5.61
C LYS A 236 -28.43 8.76 5.64
N LYS A 237 -27.45 8.41 4.78
CA LYS A 237 -26.91 7.04 4.74
C LYS A 237 -26.07 6.70 5.97
N SER A 238 -25.37 7.68 6.53
CA SER A 238 -24.59 7.55 7.76
C SER A 238 -25.50 7.27 8.95
N ILE A 239 -26.54 8.09 9.15
CA ILE A 239 -27.53 7.91 10.22
C ILE A 239 -28.16 6.52 10.12
N LYS A 240 -28.65 6.13 8.93
CA LYS A 240 -29.25 4.82 8.71
C LYS A 240 -28.27 3.68 9.08
N SER A 241 -27.01 3.77 8.65
CA SER A 241 -25.98 2.77 8.97
C SER A 241 -25.67 2.71 10.46
N MET A 242 -25.59 3.90 11.13
CA MET A 242 -25.31 3.99 12.56
C MET A 242 -26.45 3.44 13.40
N VAL A 243 -27.71 3.75 13.05
CA VAL A 243 -28.90 3.23 13.75
C VAL A 243 -28.92 1.70 13.70
N PHE A 244 -28.77 1.08 12.52
CA PHE A 244 -28.75 -0.37 12.41
C PHE A 244 -27.57 -1.02 13.14
N LYS A 245 -26.39 -0.41 13.14
CA LYS A 245 -25.26 -0.90 13.91
C LYS A 245 -25.42 -0.72 15.42
N GLY A 246 -25.93 0.44 15.82
CA GLY A 246 -26.11 0.79 17.21
C GLY A 246 -27.25 0.01 17.88
N SER A 247 -28.29 -0.37 17.14
CA SER A 247 -29.42 -1.16 17.69
C SER A 247 -29.06 -2.61 18.02
N LEU A 248 -27.96 -3.15 17.48
CA LEU A 248 -27.57 -4.54 17.75
C LEU A 248 -27.31 -4.81 19.23
N GLU A 249 -26.48 -4.01 19.87
CA GLU A 249 -26.05 -4.24 21.25
C GLU A 249 -27.23 -4.14 22.23
N PRO A 250 -28.11 -3.11 22.18
CA PRO A 250 -29.34 -3.06 22.98
C PRO A 250 -30.28 -4.25 22.74
N THR A 251 -30.45 -4.68 21.51
CA THR A 251 -31.33 -5.82 21.20
C THR A 251 -30.79 -7.14 21.78
N TYR A 252 -29.49 -7.36 21.72
CA TYR A 252 -28.87 -8.51 22.38
C TYR A 252 -29.05 -8.47 23.88
N GLN A 253 -28.87 -7.29 24.47
CA GLN A 253 -29.08 -7.10 25.91
C GLN A 253 -30.53 -7.38 26.28
N ALA A 254 -31.50 -6.91 25.50
CA ALA A 254 -32.91 -7.16 25.74
C ALA A 254 -33.24 -8.68 25.72
N ILE A 255 -32.74 -9.42 24.72
CA ILE A 255 -32.94 -10.88 24.65
C ILE A 255 -32.26 -11.58 25.85
N ALA A 256 -31.07 -11.12 26.23
CA ALA A 256 -30.35 -11.66 27.37
C ALA A 256 -31.06 -11.36 28.72
N LEU A 257 -31.69 -10.20 28.84
CA LEU A 257 -32.46 -9.83 30.03
C LEU A 257 -33.68 -10.75 30.23
N ILE A 258 -34.30 -11.27 29.17
CA ILE A 258 -35.35 -12.29 29.30
C ILE A 258 -34.77 -13.54 29.98
N GLY A 259 -33.56 -13.98 29.60
CA GLY A 259 -32.87 -15.07 30.28
C GLY A 259 -32.57 -14.79 31.75
N LEU A 260 -32.31 -13.50 32.10
CA LEU A 260 -32.08 -13.09 33.48
C LEU A 260 -33.33 -13.32 34.37
N PHE A 261 -34.53 -13.14 33.82
CA PHE A 261 -35.74 -13.47 34.53
C PHE A 261 -35.78 -14.94 34.96
N PHE A 262 -35.42 -15.85 34.07
CA PHE A 262 -35.35 -17.28 34.38
C PHE A 262 -34.25 -17.61 35.40
N VAL A 263 -33.11 -16.90 35.37
CA VAL A 263 -32.06 -17.02 36.38
C VAL A 263 -32.61 -16.66 37.77
N ILE A 264 -33.27 -15.50 37.86
CA ILE A 264 -33.85 -15.01 39.12
C ILE A 264 -34.88 -16.02 39.63
N TYR A 265 -35.77 -16.51 38.76
CA TYR A 265 -36.80 -17.46 39.15
C TYR A 265 -36.24 -18.78 39.65
N PHE A 266 -35.42 -19.49 38.87
CA PHE A 266 -34.92 -20.82 39.25
C PHE A 266 -33.89 -20.76 40.41
N CYS A 267 -32.98 -19.78 40.38
CA CYS A 267 -32.00 -19.66 41.43
C CYS A 267 -32.60 -19.03 42.70
N GLY A 268 -33.60 -18.16 42.56
CA GLY A 268 -34.36 -17.63 43.72
C GLY A 268 -35.09 -18.71 44.50
N ILE A 269 -35.72 -19.68 43.84
CA ILE A 269 -36.33 -20.85 44.51
C ILE A 269 -35.27 -21.61 45.34
N LYS A 270 -34.06 -21.75 44.83
CA LYS A 270 -32.98 -22.45 45.55
C LYS A 270 -32.50 -21.69 46.81
N VAL A 271 -32.53 -20.36 46.78
CA VAL A 271 -32.22 -19.53 47.94
C VAL A 271 -33.33 -19.64 49.00
N THR A 272 -34.59 -19.52 48.54
CA THR A 272 -35.75 -19.63 49.48
C THR A 272 -35.88 -21.02 50.09
N SER A 273 -35.47 -22.08 49.38
CA SER A 273 -35.41 -23.45 49.90
C SER A 273 -34.18 -23.73 50.77
N GLY A 274 -33.30 -22.75 50.99
CA GLY A 274 -32.10 -22.92 51.82
C GLY A 274 -30.96 -23.74 51.17
N THR A 275 -31.12 -24.16 49.90
CA THR A 275 -30.09 -24.94 49.19
C THR A 275 -28.93 -24.10 48.67
N TRP A 276 -29.15 -22.81 48.44
CA TRP A 276 -28.15 -21.85 48.02
C TRP A 276 -28.03 -20.67 48.97
N LEU A 277 -26.80 -20.19 49.15
CA LEU A 277 -26.51 -18.95 49.83
C LEU A 277 -26.73 -17.73 48.88
N VAL A 278 -26.96 -16.57 49.47
CA VAL A 278 -27.20 -15.32 48.70
C VAL A 278 -26.01 -14.95 47.83
N GLY A 279 -24.78 -15.18 48.33
CA GLY A 279 -23.55 -14.94 47.57
C GLY A 279 -23.41 -15.87 46.36
N THR A 280 -23.81 -17.15 46.51
CA THR A 280 -23.83 -18.10 45.40
C THR A 280 -24.82 -17.67 44.33
N PHE A 281 -26.02 -17.20 44.69
CA PHE A 281 -27.00 -16.60 43.81
C PHE A 281 -26.44 -15.38 43.08
N SER A 282 -25.82 -14.45 43.83
CA SER A 282 -25.19 -13.26 43.27
C SER A 282 -24.08 -13.60 42.27
N ALA A 283 -23.25 -14.60 42.57
CA ALA A 283 -22.21 -15.08 41.67
C ALA A 283 -22.77 -15.63 40.37
N TYR A 284 -23.84 -16.44 40.44
CA TYR A 284 -24.49 -17.01 39.28
C TYR A 284 -25.12 -15.92 38.40
N LEU A 285 -25.85 -14.99 39.00
CA LEU A 285 -26.49 -13.85 38.33
C LEU A 285 -25.47 -12.96 37.61
N SER A 286 -24.39 -12.58 38.33
CA SER A 286 -23.31 -11.77 37.78
C SER A 286 -22.59 -12.48 36.60
N THR A 287 -22.32 -13.78 36.76
CA THR A 287 -21.68 -14.57 35.71
C THR A 287 -22.57 -14.65 34.47
N TYR A 288 -23.89 -14.84 34.61
CA TYR A 288 -24.81 -14.82 33.49
C TYR A 288 -24.81 -13.50 32.73
N VAL A 289 -24.87 -12.36 33.43
CA VAL A 289 -24.80 -11.02 32.80
C VAL A 289 -23.48 -10.86 32.02
N LEU A 290 -22.37 -11.34 32.56
CA LEU A 290 -21.09 -11.30 31.88
C LEU A 290 -21.07 -12.18 30.62
N VAL A 291 -21.65 -13.39 30.64
CA VAL A 291 -21.80 -14.25 29.46
C VAL A 291 -22.63 -13.57 28.40
N ALA A 292 -23.79 -13.00 28.76
CA ALA A 292 -24.68 -12.30 27.85
C ALA A 292 -23.98 -11.14 27.13
N ASN A 293 -23.20 -10.34 27.89
CA ASN A 293 -22.40 -9.26 27.35
C ASN A 293 -21.28 -9.75 26.43
N LYS A 294 -20.72 -10.93 26.64
CA LYS A 294 -19.69 -11.52 25.77
C LYS A 294 -20.30 -12.13 24.51
N ALA A 295 -21.46 -12.78 24.62
CA ALA A 295 -22.16 -13.33 23.48
C ALA A 295 -22.47 -12.28 22.41
N SER A 296 -22.88 -11.07 22.83
CA SER A 296 -23.13 -9.95 21.90
C SER A 296 -21.89 -9.50 21.13
N LYS A 297 -20.70 -9.74 21.67
CA LYS A 297 -19.41 -9.31 21.05
C LYS A 297 -18.79 -10.34 20.11
N VAL A 298 -19.26 -11.58 20.08
CA VAL A 298 -18.75 -12.63 19.18
C VAL A 298 -18.83 -12.21 17.71
N GLY A 299 -19.85 -11.44 17.32
CA GLY A 299 -19.98 -10.87 15.98
C GLY A 299 -18.79 -9.99 15.54
N LYS A 300 -18.04 -9.41 16.48
CA LYS A 300 -16.84 -8.60 16.20
C LYS A 300 -15.71 -9.42 15.59
N VAL A 301 -15.60 -10.71 15.94
CA VAL A 301 -14.62 -11.64 15.36
C VAL A 301 -14.86 -11.79 13.86
N PHE A 302 -16.11 -12.01 13.44
CA PHE A 302 -16.47 -12.15 12.03
C PHE A 302 -16.23 -10.87 11.23
N ASN A 303 -16.54 -9.71 11.83
CA ASN A 303 -16.27 -8.43 11.18
C ASN A 303 -14.76 -8.20 11.02
N ALA A 304 -13.97 -8.53 12.03
CA ALA A 304 -12.51 -8.43 11.96
C ALA A 304 -11.93 -9.39 10.91
N ALA A 305 -12.44 -10.62 10.83
CA ALA A 305 -12.05 -11.60 9.82
C ALA A 305 -12.41 -11.16 8.40
N THR A 306 -13.58 -10.57 8.19
CA THR A 306 -14.00 -10.05 6.89
C THR A 306 -13.14 -8.88 6.45
N ASN A 307 -12.89 -7.92 7.34
CA ASN A 307 -12.02 -6.77 7.05
C ASN A 307 -10.59 -7.23 6.74
N PHE A 308 -10.05 -8.15 7.55
CA PHE A 308 -8.77 -8.78 7.29
C PHE A 308 -8.71 -9.40 5.88
N LYS A 309 -9.72 -10.23 5.52
CA LYS A 309 -9.76 -10.90 4.22
C LYS A 309 -9.75 -9.92 3.05
N VAL A 310 -10.49 -8.81 3.16
CA VAL A 310 -10.56 -7.77 2.12
C VAL A 310 -9.21 -7.07 1.97
N SER A 311 -8.63 -6.55 3.06
CA SER A 311 -7.36 -5.84 3.00
C SER A 311 -6.19 -6.76 2.61
N TRP A 312 -6.21 -8.02 3.10
CA TRP A 312 -5.21 -9.03 2.73
C TRP A 312 -5.22 -9.34 1.25
N LYS A 313 -6.41 -9.53 0.66
CA LYS A 313 -6.53 -9.80 -0.78
C LYS A 313 -5.94 -8.67 -1.63
N ARG A 314 -6.03 -7.42 -1.17
CA ARG A 314 -5.51 -6.25 -1.90
C ARG A 314 -4.00 -6.09 -1.75
N CYS A 315 -3.43 -6.34 -0.57
CA CYS A 315 -2.00 -6.15 -0.33
C CYS A 315 -1.14 -7.39 -0.56
N SER A 316 -1.71 -8.62 -0.53
CA SER A 316 -0.94 -9.86 -0.67
C SER A 316 -0.18 -10.03 -2.00
N PRO A 317 -0.63 -9.53 -3.17
CA PRO A 317 0.16 -9.59 -4.40
C PRO A 317 1.51 -8.88 -4.27
N TYR A 318 1.57 -7.77 -3.52
CA TYR A 318 2.81 -7.02 -3.28
C TYR A 318 3.75 -7.71 -2.27
N LEU A 319 3.28 -8.75 -1.58
CA LEU A 319 4.07 -9.56 -0.65
C LEU A 319 4.59 -10.85 -1.29
N GLU A 320 4.15 -11.17 -2.49
CA GLU A 320 4.66 -12.28 -3.26
C GLU A 320 6.10 -11.99 -3.66
N ARG A 321 6.98 -12.96 -3.41
CA ARG A 321 8.39 -12.79 -3.71
C ARG A 321 8.60 -12.83 -5.21
N LYS A 322 9.10 -11.73 -5.76
CA LYS A 322 9.64 -11.69 -7.10
C LYS A 322 11.13 -12.09 -7.03
N GLU A 323 11.56 -13.00 -7.89
CA GLU A 323 12.98 -13.32 -8.00
C GLU A 323 13.67 -12.10 -8.59
N MET A 324 14.55 -11.47 -7.80
CA MET A 324 15.48 -10.48 -8.36
C MET A 324 16.42 -11.21 -9.30
N ALA A 325 16.47 -10.78 -10.55
CA ALA A 325 17.55 -11.22 -11.44
C ALA A 325 18.88 -10.93 -10.74
N ARG A 326 19.81 -11.87 -10.83
CA ARG A 326 21.10 -11.77 -10.13
C ARG A 326 21.91 -10.65 -10.77
N HIS A 327 22.46 -9.74 -9.96
CA HIS A 327 23.56 -8.88 -10.38
C HIS A 327 24.76 -9.81 -10.70
N GLY A 328 25.18 -9.82 -11.94
CA GLY A 328 26.38 -10.54 -12.38
C GLY A 328 27.39 -9.54 -12.94
N ASP A 329 28.67 -9.72 -12.62
CA ASP A 329 29.73 -9.03 -13.34
C ASP A 329 29.81 -9.63 -14.75
N TYR A 330 29.15 -9.02 -15.70
CA TYR A 330 29.20 -9.45 -17.10
C TYR A 330 30.29 -8.68 -17.83
N LYS A 331 31.15 -9.42 -18.56
CA LYS A 331 32.11 -8.80 -19.48
C LYS A 331 31.35 -8.43 -20.77
N LEU A 332 31.26 -7.15 -21.06
CA LEU A 332 30.76 -6.64 -22.32
C LEU A 332 31.64 -7.18 -23.48
N LYS A 333 30.99 -7.66 -24.53
CA LYS A 333 31.67 -8.27 -25.69
C LYS A 333 31.14 -7.67 -26.96
N GLY A 334 31.46 -6.42 -27.22
CA GLY A 334 31.00 -5.76 -28.44
C GLY A 334 30.89 -4.24 -28.29
N ASN A 335 30.52 -3.59 -29.37
CA ASN A 335 30.40 -2.14 -29.47
C ASN A 335 29.09 -1.72 -30.16
N ARG A 336 28.05 -2.56 -30.10
CA ARG A 336 26.78 -2.33 -30.81
C ARG A 336 25.55 -2.56 -29.94
N LEU A 337 24.51 -1.81 -30.25
CA LEU A 337 23.13 -2.12 -29.94
C LEU A 337 22.53 -2.85 -31.15
N VAL A 338 21.92 -4.00 -30.96
CA VAL A 338 21.24 -4.76 -32.02
C VAL A 338 19.82 -5.05 -31.56
N VAL A 339 18.86 -4.53 -32.28
CA VAL A 339 17.41 -4.74 -32.04
C VAL A 339 16.88 -5.62 -33.18
N SER A 340 16.24 -6.74 -32.83
CA SER A 340 15.73 -7.70 -33.81
C SER A 340 14.30 -8.10 -33.49
N ASN A 341 13.40 -7.85 -34.46
CA ASN A 341 11.98 -8.20 -34.42
C ASN A 341 11.30 -7.75 -33.13
N LEU A 342 11.62 -6.54 -32.65
CA LEU A 342 11.05 -5.99 -31.44
C LEU A 342 9.56 -5.75 -31.63
N THR A 343 8.75 -6.41 -30.78
CA THR A 343 7.30 -6.24 -30.74
C THR A 343 6.88 -5.93 -29.30
N PHE A 344 6.08 -4.90 -29.13
CA PHE A 344 5.59 -4.47 -27.82
C PHE A 344 4.20 -3.85 -27.93
N GLY A 345 3.34 -4.11 -26.95
CA GLY A 345 2.02 -3.48 -26.82
C GLY A 345 1.53 -3.41 -25.39
N TYR A 346 0.81 -2.36 -25.03
CA TYR A 346 0.15 -2.23 -23.72
C TYR A 346 -1.11 -3.09 -23.63
N ASP A 347 -1.83 -3.19 -24.76
CA ASP A 347 -3.02 -4.02 -24.93
C ASP A 347 -3.17 -4.38 -26.42
N LYS A 348 -4.31 -4.96 -26.81
CA LYS A 348 -4.58 -5.32 -28.21
C LYS A 348 -4.82 -4.10 -29.12
N SER A 349 -4.95 -2.90 -28.57
CA SER A 349 -5.28 -1.69 -29.33
C SER A 349 -4.06 -0.95 -29.86
N PHE A 350 -2.89 -1.16 -29.27
CA PHE A 350 -1.65 -0.53 -29.70
C PHE A 350 -0.48 -1.52 -29.60
N MET A 351 0.20 -1.75 -30.71
CA MET A 351 1.39 -2.59 -30.79
C MET A 351 2.43 -1.99 -31.73
N LEU A 352 3.70 -1.97 -31.30
CA LEU A 352 4.84 -1.82 -32.17
C LEU A 352 5.20 -3.21 -32.72
N HIS A 353 5.37 -3.34 -34.04
CA HIS A 353 5.61 -4.63 -34.65
C HIS A 353 6.95 -4.72 -35.36
N ASN A 354 7.71 -5.79 -35.10
CA ASN A 354 8.88 -6.26 -35.85
C ASN A 354 9.96 -5.19 -36.10
N ILE A 355 10.17 -4.25 -35.16
CA ILE A 355 11.19 -3.22 -35.31
C ILE A 355 12.57 -3.85 -35.25
N SER A 356 13.42 -3.60 -36.26
CA SER A 356 14.79 -4.11 -36.33
C SER A 356 15.72 -3.01 -36.81
N PHE A 357 16.80 -2.79 -36.09
CA PHE A 357 17.87 -1.86 -36.42
C PHE A 357 19.13 -2.18 -35.62
N ASP A 358 20.25 -1.59 -36.03
CA ASP A 358 21.49 -1.65 -35.25
C ASP A 358 22.15 -0.27 -35.14
N ALA A 359 22.96 -0.09 -34.09
CA ALA A 359 23.79 1.10 -33.88
C ALA A 359 25.12 0.74 -33.25
N LYS A 360 26.17 1.47 -33.57
CA LYS A 360 27.50 1.36 -32.97
C LYS A 360 27.70 2.41 -31.87
N CYS A 361 28.64 2.13 -30.95
CA CYS A 361 29.11 3.18 -30.05
C CYS A 361 29.61 4.39 -30.84
N GLY A 362 29.26 5.59 -30.38
CA GLY A 362 29.52 6.86 -31.04
C GLY A 362 28.44 7.29 -32.02
N GLU A 363 27.50 6.41 -32.42
CA GLU A 363 26.38 6.79 -33.28
C GLU A 363 25.22 7.39 -32.48
N ALA A 364 24.59 8.41 -33.07
CA ALA A 364 23.37 9.05 -32.58
C ALA A 364 22.16 8.65 -33.42
N ILE A 365 21.13 8.11 -32.78
CA ILE A 365 19.91 7.64 -33.43
C ILE A 365 18.77 8.59 -33.05
N GLY A 366 18.06 9.11 -34.08
CA GLY A 366 16.81 9.84 -33.92
C GLY A 366 15.61 8.88 -33.95
N ILE A 367 14.66 9.03 -33.06
CA ILE A 367 13.32 8.42 -33.18
C ILE A 367 12.31 9.53 -33.37
N CYS A 368 11.59 9.53 -34.46
CA CYS A 368 10.58 10.53 -34.75
C CYS A 368 9.28 9.89 -35.26
N GLY A 369 8.20 10.67 -35.34
CA GLY A 369 6.91 10.18 -35.80
C GLY A 369 5.74 10.98 -35.25
N MET A 370 4.52 10.60 -35.62
CA MET A 370 3.29 11.25 -35.19
C MET A 370 3.06 11.12 -33.68
N ILE A 371 2.17 11.93 -33.13
CA ILE A 371 1.70 11.78 -31.75
C ILE A 371 1.01 10.41 -31.64
N HIS A 372 1.29 9.68 -30.57
CA HIS A 372 0.83 8.30 -30.31
C HIS A 372 1.39 7.22 -31.25
N SER A 373 2.44 7.49 -32.05
CA SER A 373 3.10 6.44 -32.86
C SER A 373 4.00 5.47 -32.07
N GLY A 374 4.12 5.61 -30.75
CA GLY A 374 4.89 4.70 -29.91
C GLY A 374 6.35 5.07 -29.69
N LYS A 375 6.77 6.30 -29.97
CA LYS A 375 8.16 6.77 -29.76
C LYS A 375 8.66 6.54 -28.34
N SER A 376 7.94 7.06 -27.33
CA SER A 376 8.30 6.87 -25.92
C SER A 376 8.24 5.42 -25.48
N THR A 377 7.34 4.64 -26.09
CA THR A 377 7.24 3.19 -25.86
C THR A 377 8.48 2.46 -26.36
N LEU A 378 8.96 2.81 -27.57
CA LEU A 378 10.21 2.26 -28.09
C LEU A 378 11.40 2.64 -27.23
N GLY A 379 11.51 3.92 -26.80
CA GLY A 379 12.56 4.38 -25.89
C GLY A 379 12.55 3.62 -24.55
N GLY A 380 11.38 3.41 -23.96
CA GLY A 380 11.22 2.62 -22.75
C GLY A 380 11.57 1.15 -22.92
N ALA A 381 11.25 0.53 -24.06
CA ALA A 381 11.63 -0.86 -24.38
C ALA A 381 13.16 -0.99 -24.52
N LEU A 382 13.80 -0.05 -25.25
CA LEU A 382 15.26 -0.01 -25.39
C LEU A 382 15.96 0.15 -24.04
N SER A 383 15.33 0.84 -23.11
CA SER A 383 15.84 1.03 -21.74
C SER A 383 15.53 -0.14 -20.79
N GLY A 384 14.86 -1.21 -21.29
CA GLY A 384 14.49 -2.35 -20.46
C GLY A 384 13.36 -2.08 -19.47
N LEU A 385 12.62 -0.98 -19.61
CA LEU A 385 11.52 -0.63 -18.69
C LEU A 385 10.27 -1.47 -18.96
N TYR A 386 10.08 -1.93 -20.20
CA TYR A 386 8.94 -2.74 -20.61
C TYR A 386 9.35 -4.15 -20.98
N ASP A 387 8.44 -5.11 -20.79
CA ASP A 387 8.58 -6.44 -21.37
C ASP A 387 8.19 -6.40 -22.85
N TYR A 388 8.97 -7.05 -23.69
CA TYR A 388 8.80 -7.02 -25.16
C TYR A 388 9.02 -8.43 -25.75
N GLU A 389 8.56 -8.66 -26.96
CA GLU A 389 8.93 -9.81 -27.78
C GLU A 389 10.09 -9.43 -28.71
N GLY A 390 10.84 -10.42 -29.19
CA GLY A 390 12.06 -10.19 -29.97
C GLY A 390 13.32 -10.14 -29.11
N SER A 391 14.39 -9.50 -29.58
CA SER A 391 15.71 -9.44 -28.93
C SER A 391 16.27 -8.02 -28.96
N ILE A 392 16.79 -7.55 -27.84
CA ILE A 392 17.61 -6.33 -27.71
C ILE A 392 18.94 -6.73 -27.08
N LYS A 393 20.02 -6.60 -27.85
CA LYS A 393 21.37 -6.88 -27.39
C LYS A 393 22.17 -5.60 -27.29
N LEU A 394 22.60 -5.26 -26.08
CA LEU A 394 23.52 -4.15 -25.83
C LEU A 394 24.93 -4.72 -25.59
N LEU A 395 25.88 -4.33 -26.43
CA LEU A 395 27.31 -4.75 -26.35
C LEU A 395 27.46 -6.28 -26.21
N GLY A 396 26.61 -7.02 -26.96
CA GLY A 396 26.62 -8.48 -27.01
C GLY A 396 25.80 -9.18 -25.91
N LEU A 397 25.23 -8.45 -24.95
CA LEU A 397 24.40 -9.01 -23.88
C LEU A 397 22.91 -8.81 -24.19
N GLU A 398 22.13 -9.89 -24.09
CA GLU A 398 20.67 -9.83 -24.22
C GLU A 398 20.04 -9.11 -23.02
N LEU A 399 19.25 -8.06 -23.31
CA LEU A 399 18.68 -7.20 -22.27
C LEU A 399 17.71 -7.95 -21.36
N LYS A 400 16.85 -8.82 -21.89
CA LYS A 400 15.89 -9.61 -21.08
C LYS A 400 16.56 -10.47 -20.02
N GLU A 401 17.68 -11.09 -20.36
CA GLU A 401 18.40 -12.01 -19.48
C GLU A 401 19.26 -11.26 -18.45
N ASN A 402 19.67 -10.03 -18.77
CA ASN A 402 20.64 -9.24 -18.01
C ASN A 402 20.08 -7.89 -17.56
N LYS A 403 18.75 -7.73 -17.54
CA LYS A 403 18.02 -6.48 -17.35
C LYS A 403 18.60 -5.62 -16.21
N ASN A 404 18.67 -6.15 -14.99
CA ASN A 404 19.09 -5.36 -13.84
C ASN A 404 20.55 -4.92 -13.91
N SER A 405 21.46 -5.81 -14.38
CA SER A 405 22.88 -5.46 -14.50
C SER A 405 23.15 -4.43 -15.59
N LEU A 406 22.40 -4.48 -16.70
CA LEU A 406 22.53 -3.51 -17.78
C LEU A 406 21.94 -2.17 -17.41
N ILE A 407 20.75 -2.13 -16.78
CA ILE A 407 20.11 -0.90 -16.34
C ILE A 407 20.92 -0.22 -15.24
N ASP A 408 21.43 -0.96 -14.26
CA ASP A 408 22.15 -0.37 -13.12
C ASP A 408 23.49 0.29 -13.52
N HIS A 409 24.11 -0.13 -14.62
CA HIS A 409 25.49 0.28 -14.93
C HIS A 409 25.70 0.84 -16.34
N TYR A 410 24.83 0.52 -17.30
CA TYR A 410 25.13 0.77 -18.71
C TYR A 410 24.02 1.50 -19.48
N ILE A 411 22.83 1.60 -18.93
CA ILE A 411 21.69 2.21 -19.60
C ILE A 411 21.18 3.38 -18.75
N SER A 412 20.93 4.52 -19.38
CA SER A 412 20.21 5.61 -18.77
C SER A 412 19.04 6.07 -19.63
N TYR A 413 17.95 6.51 -18.98
CA TYR A 413 16.73 6.93 -19.63
C TYR A 413 16.17 8.21 -19.01
N ALA A 414 15.96 9.23 -19.83
CA ALA A 414 15.25 10.44 -19.47
C ALA A 414 13.83 10.41 -20.06
N PRO A 415 12.78 10.24 -19.26
CA PRO A 415 11.40 10.32 -19.75
C PRO A 415 11.01 11.74 -20.18
N ALA A 416 9.95 11.86 -20.99
CA ALA A 416 9.45 13.14 -21.45
C ALA A 416 9.01 14.08 -20.31
N GLU A 417 8.46 13.52 -19.21
CA GLU A 417 8.14 14.27 -18.00
C GLU A 417 9.33 14.28 -17.03
N VAL A 418 9.68 15.48 -16.56
CA VAL A 418 10.81 15.65 -15.62
C VAL A 418 10.35 15.42 -14.19
N GLU A 419 10.98 14.48 -13.49
CA GLU A 419 10.82 14.31 -12.05
C GLU A 419 12.07 14.78 -11.32
N ILE A 420 11.89 15.72 -10.36
CA ILE A 420 12.95 16.29 -9.53
C ILE A 420 12.77 15.78 -8.10
N PHE A 421 13.85 15.31 -7.49
CA PHE A 421 13.89 14.89 -6.11
C PHE A 421 14.05 16.08 -5.18
N ASN A 422 13.37 16.03 -4.03
CA ASN A 422 13.50 17.03 -2.96
C ASN A 422 14.85 16.85 -2.23
N ASP A 423 15.93 17.18 -2.92
CA ASP A 423 17.31 17.07 -2.46
C ASP A 423 18.19 18.06 -3.23
N THR A 424 19.49 18.06 -3.01
CA THR A 424 20.43 18.95 -3.69
C THR A 424 20.46 18.72 -5.21
N ILE A 425 20.90 19.73 -5.98
CA ILE A 425 21.17 19.61 -7.43
C ILE A 425 22.13 18.43 -7.68
N LYS A 426 23.21 18.35 -6.92
CA LYS A 426 24.20 17.28 -6.97
C LYS A 426 23.59 15.89 -6.76
N TYR A 427 22.75 15.75 -5.73
CA TYR A 427 22.04 14.48 -5.49
C TYR A 427 21.04 14.16 -6.59
N ASN A 428 20.41 15.16 -7.18
CA ASN A 428 19.51 14.97 -8.33
C ASN A 428 20.23 14.45 -9.58
N ILE A 429 21.55 14.65 -9.71
CA ILE A 429 22.34 14.16 -10.84
C ILE A 429 22.97 12.80 -10.52
N ALA A 430 23.73 12.70 -9.44
CA ALA A 430 24.56 11.55 -9.12
C ALA A 430 23.89 10.50 -8.22
N PHE A 431 22.76 10.80 -7.57
CA PHE A 431 22.15 10.02 -6.48
C PHE A 431 23.08 9.77 -5.28
N GLU A 432 24.20 10.47 -5.24
CA GLU A 432 25.20 10.42 -4.18
C GLU A 432 25.95 11.77 -4.09
N ASN A 433 26.77 11.94 -3.07
CA ASN A 433 27.52 13.18 -2.89
C ASN A 433 28.85 13.13 -3.64
N LYS A 434 28.79 13.09 -4.98
CA LYS A 434 29.96 13.11 -5.87
C LYS A 434 30.00 14.38 -6.72
N ASP A 435 31.14 14.63 -7.36
CA ASP A 435 31.30 15.74 -8.30
C ASP A 435 30.42 15.53 -9.55
N VAL A 436 29.78 16.59 -10.02
CA VAL A 436 28.85 16.61 -11.16
C VAL A 436 29.13 17.78 -12.11
N GLU A 437 30.30 18.43 -11.96
CA GLU A 437 30.66 19.59 -12.76
C GLU A 437 30.72 19.28 -14.27
N HIS A 438 31.22 18.10 -14.61
CA HIS A 438 31.29 17.64 -16.00
C HIS A 438 29.88 17.53 -16.62
N GLU A 439 28.97 16.85 -15.96
CA GLU A 439 27.60 16.65 -16.47
C GLU A 439 26.81 17.96 -16.54
N LEU A 440 27.04 18.87 -15.57
CA LEU A 440 26.46 20.22 -15.62
C LEU A 440 26.94 21.01 -16.84
N LYS A 441 28.22 20.90 -17.19
CA LYS A 441 28.76 21.54 -18.40
C LYS A 441 28.22 20.94 -19.68
N MET A 442 28.11 19.59 -19.74
CA MET A 442 27.57 18.89 -20.89
C MET A 442 26.11 19.24 -21.16
N ALA A 443 25.32 19.46 -20.12
CA ALA A 443 23.92 19.86 -20.21
C ALA A 443 23.72 21.39 -20.26
N ASP A 444 24.79 22.18 -20.41
CA ASP A 444 24.75 23.65 -20.44
C ASP A 444 24.03 24.29 -19.23
N LEU A 445 24.20 23.69 -18.05
CA LEU A 445 23.53 24.10 -16.80
C LEU A 445 24.52 24.65 -15.77
N TYR A 446 25.82 24.55 -16.02
CA TYR A 446 26.86 24.88 -15.06
C TYR A 446 26.84 26.34 -14.60
N ASP A 447 26.67 27.27 -15.54
CA ASP A 447 26.69 28.71 -15.22
C ASP A 447 25.40 29.10 -14.46
N ASP A 448 24.23 28.54 -14.80
CA ASP A 448 23.02 28.74 -14.01
C ASP A 448 23.19 28.26 -12.56
N VAL A 449 23.82 27.07 -12.38
CA VAL A 449 24.05 26.51 -11.04
C VAL A 449 24.99 27.35 -10.21
N LYS A 450 25.97 28.03 -10.81
CA LYS A 450 26.87 28.96 -10.10
C LYS A 450 26.17 30.19 -9.51
N GLU A 451 25.04 30.60 -10.08
CA GLU A 451 24.26 31.73 -9.59
C GLU A 451 23.52 31.41 -8.28
N PHE A 452 23.30 30.14 -7.94
CA PHE A 452 22.72 29.76 -6.65
C PHE A 452 23.72 29.96 -5.52
N SER A 453 23.22 30.38 -4.35
CA SER A 453 24.04 30.64 -3.17
C SER A 453 24.86 29.45 -2.68
N LEU A 454 24.29 28.23 -2.79
CA LEU A 454 24.93 26.96 -2.43
C LEU A 454 25.41 26.17 -3.65
N LYS A 455 25.34 26.76 -4.85
CA LYS A 455 25.73 26.13 -6.12
C LYS A 455 25.08 24.74 -6.28
N GLU A 456 25.86 23.70 -6.61
CA GLU A 456 25.39 22.32 -6.77
C GLU A 456 24.85 21.69 -5.47
N ASN A 457 25.08 22.31 -4.32
CA ASN A 457 24.51 21.90 -3.04
C ASN A 457 23.18 22.62 -2.71
N GLU A 458 22.66 23.43 -3.63
CA GLU A 458 21.35 24.06 -3.50
C GLU A 458 20.26 23.00 -3.44
N VAL A 459 19.36 23.07 -2.44
CA VAL A 459 18.27 22.12 -2.25
C VAL A 459 17.09 22.52 -3.09
N LEU A 460 16.65 21.62 -3.93
CA LEU A 460 15.45 21.78 -4.76
C LEU A 460 14.21 21.43 -3.93
N SER A 461 13.26 22.36 -3.82
CA SER A 461 11.98 22.14 -3.15
C SER A 461 11.11 21.14 -3.90
N ASN A 462 10.06 20.64 -3.24
CA ASN A 462 9.01 19.88 -3.90
C ASN A 462 8.49 20.65 -5.13
N LEU A 463 8.53 20.04 -6.31
CA LEU A 463 8.24 20.62 -7.63
C LEU A 463 9.36 21.51 -8.22
N ALA A 464 10.50 21.70 -7.54
CA ALA A 464 11.63 22.53 -7.99
C ALA A 464 11.16 23.89 -8.54
N GLU A 465 10.34 24.61 -7.74
CA GLU A 465 9.79 25.93 -8.12
C GLU A 465 10.89 26.97 -8.36
N ASN A 466 12.08 26.73 -7.84
CA ASN A 466 13.27 27.53 -8.02
C ASN A 466 14.01 27.27 -9.36
N LEU A 467 13.56 26.31 -10.19
CA LEU A 467 14.09 26.05 -11.52
C LEU A 467 13.07 26.35 -12.61
N SER A 468 13.53 26.97 -13.70
CA SER A 468 12.72 27.12 -14.91
C SER A 468 12.46 25.76 -15.59
N GLY A 469 11.50 25.70 -16.52
CA GLY A 469 11.22 24.47 -17.28
C GLY A 469 12.44 23.96 -18.05
N GLY A 470 13.19 24.86 -18.69
CA GLY A 470 14.43 24.54 -19.41
C GLY A 470 15.54 24.05 -18.48
N GLN A 471 15.73 24.68 -17.30
CA GLN A 471 16.69 24.22 -16.30
C GLN A 471 16.36 22.83 -15.76
N LYS A 472 15.07 22.52 -15.55
CA LYS A 472 14.62 21.18 -15.16
C LYS A 472 14.98 20.12 -16.21
N LYS A 473 14.76 20.43 -17.49
CA LYS A 473 15.15 19.54 -18.61
C LYS A 473 16.66 19.34 -18.67
N ARG A 474 17.45 20.41 -18.57
CA ARG A 474 18.92 20.31 -18.56
C ARG A 474 19.44 19.52 -17.36
N LEU A 475 18.83 19.67 -16.18
CA LEU A 475 19.15 18.85 -15.01
C LEU A 475 18.87 17.36 -15.25
N GLN A 476 17.76 17.03 -15.93
CA GLN A 476 17.43 15.67 -16.31
C GLN A 476 18.43 15.10 -17.31
N ILE A 477 18.88 15.88 -18.29
CA ILE A 477 19.95 15.50 -19.24
C ILE A 477 21.25 15.22 -18.47
N ALA A 478 21.70 16.14 -17.59
CA ALA A 478 22.88 15.94 -16.76
C ALA A 478 22.81 14.65 -15.95
N ARG A 479 21.65 14.35 -15.34
CA ARG A 479 21.42 13.07 -14.63
C ARG A 479 21.63 11.84 -15.53
N CYS A 480 21.17 11.90 -16.79
CA CYS A 480 21.31 10.78 -17.72
C CYS A 480 22.74 10.58 -18.22
N LEU A 481 23.57 11.61 -18.17
CA LEU A 481 24.97 11.55 -18.57
C LEU A 481 25.89 11.03 -17.47
N TYR A 482 25.42 11.07 -16.22
CA TYR A 482 26.23 10.68 -15.07
C TYR A 482 26.68 9.21 -15.15
N GLY A 483 27.96 8.98 -14.88
CA GLY A 483 28.54 7.64 -14.92
C GLY A 483 28.86 7.12 -16.34
N SER A 484 28.72 7.92 -17.37
CA SER A 484 29.06 7.60 -18.78
C SER A 484 28.41 6.28 -19.25
N PRO A 485 27.06 6.19 -19.23
CA PRO A 485 26.34 4.99 -19.65
C PRO A 485 26.61 4.65 -21.11
N LYS A 486 26.54 3.37 -21.46
CA LYS A 486 26.80 2.88 -22.84
C LYS A 486 25.60 3.04 -23.78
N LEU A 487 24.39 3.16 -23.20
CA LEU A 487 23.17 3.51 -23.92
C LEU A 487 22.48 4.69 -23.20
N ILE A 488 22.36 5.80 -23.87
CA ILE A 488 21.70 7.02 -23.40
C ILE A 488 20.42 7.19 -24.20
N VAL A 489 19.25 7.14 -23.56
CA VAL A 489 17.96 7.32 -24.22
C VAL A 489 17.29 8.57 -23.65
N LEU A 490 17.06 9.55 -24.48
CA LEU A 490 16.47 10.84 -24.12
C LEU A 490 15.11 11.01 -24.84
N ASP A 491 14.01 11.04 -24.06
CA ASP A 491 12.67 11.20 -24.59
C ASP A 491 12.23 12.66 -24.49
N ASP A 492 12.09 13.32 -25.61
CA ASP A 492 11.74 14.74 -25.77
C ASP A 492 12.57 15.67 -24.86
N PRO A 493 13.92 15.55 -24.92
CA PRO A 493 14.79 16.22 -23.94
C PRO A 493 14.83 17.74 -24.10
N PHE A 494 14.55 18.26 -25.29
CA PHE A 494 14.71 19.66 -25.64
C PHE A 494 13.41 20.49 -25.58
N ASN A 495 12.32 19.90 -25.14
CA ASN A 495 11.09 20.62 -24.90
C ASN A 495 11.31 21.67 -23.78
N ALA A 496 10.95 22.94 -24.03
CA ALA A 496 11.21 24.10 -23.20
C ALA A 496 12.69 24.59 -23.15
N ILE A 497 13.54 24.14 -24.09
CA ILE A 497 14.89 24.66 -24.34
C ILE A 497 14.89 25.30 -25.72
N ASP A 498 15.60 26.42 -25.87
CA ASP A 498 15.73 27.03 -27.20
C ASP A 498 16.56 26.17 -28.16
N ILE A 499 16.29 26.33 -29.47
CA ILE A 499 16.86 25.47 -30.50
C ILE A 499 18.40 25.54 -30.53
N LYS A 500 18.98 26.73 -30.36
CA LYS A 500 20.45 26.91 -30.38
C LYS A 500 21.09 26.15 -29.22
N MET A 501 20.60 26.34 -28.01
CA MET A 501 21.07 25.64 -26.82
C MET A 501 20.86 24.11 -26.94
N SER A 502 19.75 23.68 -27.55
CA SER A 502 19.49 22.24 -27.80
C SER A 502 20.55 21.62 -28.73
N VAL A 503 20.94 22.34 -29.77
CA VAL A 503 22.01 21.92 -30.69
C VAL A 503 23.36 21.93 -29.99
N ASP A 504 23.67 22.93 -29.17
CA ASP A 504 24.91 23.02 -28.41
C ASP A 504 25.04 21.85 -27.41
N ILE A 505 23.96 21.53 -26.67
CA ILE A 505 23.91 20.37 -25.78
C ILE A 505 24.11 19.06 -26.54
N LEU A 506 23.44 18.91 -27.70
CA LEU A 506 23.59 17.71 -28.52
C LEU A 506 25.05 17.53 -28.98
N ASN A 507 25.69 18.58 -29.48
CA ASN A 507 27.09 18.58 -29.89
C ASN A 507 28.01 18.23 -28.71
N ASN A 508 27.76 18.78 -27.53
CA ASN A 508 28.51 18.44 -26.30
C ASN A 508 28.42 16.94 -26.00
N ILE A 509 27.23 16.35 -26.08
CA ILE A 509 27.03 14.92 -25.82
C ILE A 509 27.73 14.08 -26.89
N GLN A 510 27.54 14.34 -28.18
CA GLN A 510 28.14 13.57 -29.27
C GLN A 510 29.68 13.61 -29.22
N ASN A 511 30.28 14.77 -28.89
CA ASN A 511 31.73 14.92 -28.82
C ASN A 511 32.35 14.24 -27.59
N ASN A 512 31.67 14.19 -26.46
CA ASN A 512 32.24 13.69 -25.21
C ASN A 512 31.84 12.26 -24.82
N TYR A 513 30.75 11.71 -25.45
CA TYR A 513 30.25 10.35 -25.15
C TYR A 513 30.37 9.39 -26.34
N GLN A 514 31.53 9.42 -27.01
CA GLN A 514 31.81 8.59 -28.22
C GLN A 514 31.80 7.07 -27.95
N GLU A 515 31.94 6.64 -26.72
CA GLU A 515 31.80 5.24 -26.31
C GLU A 515 30.36 4.83 -25.99
N SER A 516 29.43 5.75 -26.08
CA SER A 516 28.00 5.54 -25.84
C SER A 516 27.23 5.51 -27.15
N ILE A 517 26.06 4.87 -27.11
CA ILE A 517 25.06 4.96 -28.18
C ILE A 517 24.00 5.94 -27.68
N LEU A 518 23.77 7.00 -28.48
CA LEU A 518 22.80 8.04 -28.13
C LEU A 518 21.51 7.80 -28.90
N VAL A 519 20.38 7.74 -28.18
CA VAL A 519 19.03 7.65 -28.77
C VAL A 519 18.24 8.87 -28.34
N ILE A 520 17.78 9.68 -29.27
CA ILE A 520 17.00 10.88 -29.02
C ILE A 520 15.63 10.75 -29.68
N ILE A 521 14.57 10.87 -28.88
CA ILE A 521 13.20 10.94 -29.35
C ILE A 521 12.87 12.42 -29.52
N ASN A 522 12.72 12.87 -30.75
CA ASN A 522 12.40 14.27 -31.06
C ASN A 522 11.83 14.40 -32.50
N ASN A 523 11.10 15.49 -32.78
CA ASN A 523 10.55 15.79 -34.10
C ASN A 523 11.16 17.09 -34.73
N GLN A 524 12.10 17.73 -34.04
CA GLN A 524 12.72 18.98 -34.55
C GLN A 524 13.74 18.66 -35.63
N LYS A 525 13.65 19.34 -36.75
CA LYS A 525 14.54 19.11 -37.90
C LYS A 525 16.01 19.39 -37.60
N GLU A 526 16.27 20.40 -36.75
CA GLU A 526 17.62 20.80 -36.32
C GLU A 526 18.35 19.72 -35.52
N ILE A 527 17.58 18.91 -34.79
CA ILE A 527 18.08 17.78 -34.03
C ILE A 527 18.21 16.55 -34.93
N LEU A 528 17.15 16.25 -35.70
CA LEU A 528 17.14 15.08 -36.58
C LEU A 528 18.20 15.12 -37.70
N SER A 529 18.52 16.32 -38.21
CA SER A 529 19.56 16.50 -39.25
C SER A 529 20.98 16.17 -38.76
N GLN A 530 21.21 16.06 -37.43
CA GLN A 530 22.49 15.70 -36.83
C GLN A 530 22.58 14.22 -36.39
N MET A 531 21.54 13.44 -36.68
CA MET A 531 21.51 12.01 -36.34
C MET A 531 22.14 11.18 -37.47
N ASP A 532 22.96 10.20 -37.07
CA ASP A 532 23.57 9.26 -38.02
C ASP A 532 22.49 8.36 -38.68
N LYS A 533 21.43 8.05 -37.91
CA LYS A 533 20.35 7.19 -38.32
C LYS A 533 19.04 7.65 -37.69
N ILE A 534 17.93 7.58 -38.41
CA ILE A 534 16.60 7.97 -37.96
C ILE A 534 15.66 6.78 -38.09
N ILE A 535 14.90 6.51 -37.05
CA ILE A 535 13.78 5.56 -37.00
C ILE A 535 12.50 6.39 -37.06
N PHE A 536 11.85 6.40 -38.19
CA PHE A 536 10.59 7.11 -38.41
C PHE A 536 9.41 6.17 -38.19
N LEU A 537 8.59 6.44 -37.18
CA LEU A 537 7.40 5.66 -36.82
C LEU A 537 6.14 6.29 -37.42
N PHE A 538 5.39 5.54 -38.24
CA PHE A 538 4.16 6.01 -38.86
C PHE A 538 3.20 4.84 -39.16
N ASN A 539 1.90 5.04 -38.95
CA ASN A 539 0.83 4.10 -39.31
C ASN A 539 1.12 2.62 -38.97
N ASP A 540 1.54 2.34 -37.74
CA ASP A 540 1.93 1.01 -37.22
C ASP A 540 3.12 0.37 -37.97
N SER A 541 3.87 1.16 -38.73
CA SER A 541 5.07 0.78 -39.50
C SER A 541 6.25 1.66 -39.09
N TYR A 542 7.43 1.33 -39.62
CA TYR A 542 8.62 2.14 -39.42
C TYR A 542 9.52 2.12 -40.66
N ILE A 543 10.30 3.19 -40.81
CA ILE A 543 11.38 3.29 -41.80
C ILE A 543 12.66 3.67 -41.07
N VAL A 544 13.77 3.05 -41.45
CA VAL A 544 15.11 3.40 -40.94
C VAL A 544 15.91 3.97 -42.09
N GLY A 545 16.50 5.13 -41.91
CA GLY A 545 17.32 5.79 -42.93
C GLY A 545 18.09 6.98 -42.35
N THR A 546 18.90 7.62 -43.21
CA THR A 546 19.52 8.92 -42.91
C THR A 546 18.50 10.05 -43.06
N TYR A 547 18.84 11.24 -42.54
CA TYR A 547 17.98 12.41 -42.68
C TYR A 547 17.65 12.72 -44.15
N ASP A 548 18.67 12.67 -45.03
CA ASP A 548 18.52 12.98 -46.46
C ASP A 548 17.68 11.94 -47.23
N GLU A 549 17.79 10.67 -46.86
CA GLU A 549 16.95 9.59 -47.40
C GLU A 549 15.48 9.78 -47.02
N LEU A 550 15.22 10.17 -45.79
CA LEU A 550 13.85 10.35 -45.29
C LEU A 550 13.19 11.64 -45.81
N LEU A 551 13.96 12.64 -46.29
CA LEU A 551 13.39 13.82 -46.94
C LEU A 551 12.59 13.49 -48.20
N GLN A 552 12.72 12.29 -48.78
CA GLN A 552 11.92 11.82 -49.90
C GLN A 552 10.54 11.30 -49.49
N ASN A 553 10.30 11.13 -48.20
CA ASN A 553 9.03 10.63 -47.67
C ASN A 553 8.10 11.80 -47.28
N GLU A 554 6.90 11.86 -47.88
CA GLU A 554 5.95 12.94 -47.63
C GLU A 554 5.45 12.99 -46.18
N ASP A 555 5.24 11.85 -45.55
CA ASP A 555 4.81 11.79 -44.15
C ASP A 555 5.89 12.32 -43.22
N PHE A 556 7.15 12.00 -43.48
CA PHE A 556 8.29 12.54 -42.71
C PHE A 556 8.38 14.06 -42.87
N LEU A 557 8.27 14.56 -44.11
CA LEU A 557 8.27 15.99 -44.37
C LEU A 557 7.13 16.73 -43.65
N SER A 558 5.96 16.11 -43.53
CA SER A 558 4.82 16.71 -42.84
C SER A 558 5.09 16.91 -41.36
N ILE A 559 5.91 16.05 -40.76
CA ILE A 559 6.25 16.09 -39.33
C ILE A 559 7.34 17.14 -39.04
N ILE A 560 8.39 17.16 -39.84
CA ILE A 560 9.52 18.09 -39.65
C ILE A 560 9.26 19.50 -40.23
N GLY A 561 8.42 19.63 -41.21
CA GLY A 561 8.18 20.87 -41.92
C GLY A 561 7.04 21.75 -41.40
N GLY A 562 6.24 21.26 -40.45
CA GLY A 562 5.15 22.04 -39.85
C GLY A 562 4.06 22.48 -40.84
N LYS A 563 3.95 21.86 -42.02
CA LYS A 563 2.81 22.09 -42.92
C LYS A 563 1.65 21.19 -42.50
N ARG A 564 0.64 21.85 -42.03
CA ARG A 564 -0.72 21.28 -41.91
C ARG A 564 -1.35 21.08 -43.26
#